data_86753329ac68d365a234d2aea2fbd15f
#
_entry.id   86753329ac68d365a234d2aea2fbd15f
#
_cell.length_a   1.000
_cell.length_b   1.000
_cell.length_c   1.000
_cell.angle_alpha   90.00
_cell.angle_beta   90.00
_cell.angle_gamma   90.00
#
_symmetry.space_group_name_H-M   'P 1'
#
loop_
_entity.id
_entity.type
_entity.pdbx_description
1 polymer ?
#
loop_
_entity_poly.entity_id
_entity_poly.type
_entity_poly.pdbx_seq_one_letter_code
_entity_poly.pdbx_strand_id
1 'polypeptide(L)'
;MFGIEERKEDVTVRSFMTGMSLFRSALVLSVLALFVSCAEIETPPTTNAPAPTPMPYAWNGDGVPGAAKIVVHIQEQRAYFFKGKVIVGETTVSTGKPGFSTPPGQYRVVWKDKDHISTRFGDYVDDFGNVVKSNIDSAKDPRPKGSHYDGARMPFALFFRGGYAMHQGYVPPYAASHGCIRLPNGIAEIFFNNAPMGTPVVVKE
;
A
#
# COMPACT_ATOMS: atom_id res chain seq x y z
N MET A 1 53.85 12.03 21.08
CA MET A 1 54.91 12.87 20.45
C MET A 1 54.54 12.99 18.98
N PHE A 2 54.37 14.22 18.50
CA PHE A 2 54.04 14.69 17.13
C PHE A 2 52.59 14.38 16.68
N GLY A 3 51.83 15.32 16.20
CA GLY A 3 51.95 16.80 16.04
C GLY A 3 50.83 17.23 15.10
N ILE A 4 50.14 18.23 15.53
CA ILE A 4 48.99 18.87 14.92
C ILE A 4 49.50 19.71 13.74
N GLU A 5 48.75 19.85 12.66
CA GLU A 5 48.79 21.06 11.85
C GLU A 5 47.42 21.33 11.15
N GLU A 6 46.76 22.35 11.70
CA GLU A 6 45.65 23.09 11.06
C GLU A 6 46.19 23.95 9.93
N ARG A 7 45.51 24.01 8.81
CA ARG A 7 45.75 25.05 7.81
C ARG A 7 44.44 25.81 7.51
N LYS A 8 44.35 26.99 8.07
CA LYS A 8 43.41 28.05 7.69
C LYS A 8 43.87 28.68 6.39
N GLU A 9 43.02 28.83 5.41
CA GLU A 9 43.22 29.73 4.29
C GLU A 9 42.17 30.85 4.30
N ASP A 10 42.72 32.04 4.35
CA ASP A 10 42.11 33.35 4.45
C ASP A 10 41.69 33.83 3.04
N VAL A 11 40.43 34.27 2.87
CA VAL A 11 39.96 34.84 1.60
C VAL A 11 39.84 36.33 1.73
N THR A 12 40.77 37.00 1.09
CA THR A 12 40.88 38.44 0.99
C THR A 12 39.86 39.04 0.03
N VAL A 13 39.03 39.95 0.55
CA VAL A 13 38.14 40.82 -0.19
C VAL A 13 38.96 41.91 -0.88
N ARG A 14 38.82 42.10 -2.17
CA ARG A 14 39.27 43.33 -2.88
C ARG A 14 38.10 44.04 -3.52
N SER A 15 37.83 45.18 -2.94
CA SER A 15 37.05 46.29 -3.46
C SER A 15 37.79 46.98 -4.61
N PHE A 16 37.10 47.29 -5.69
CA PHE A 16 37.56 48.32 -6.64
C PHE A 16 36.38 49.22 -7.02
N MET A 17 36.52 50.46 -6.55
CA MET A 17 35.71 51.60 -6.95
C MET A 17 36.41 52.35 -8.10
N THR A 18 35.61 53.08 -8.82
CA THR A 18 35.84 54.31 -9.56
C THR A 18 35.94 54.24 -11.09
N GLY A 19 35.09 55.06 -11.72
CA GLY A 19 35.16 55.42 -13.12
C GLY A 19 33.93 56.14 -13.64
N MET A 20 33.73 57.40 -13.20
CA MET A 20 32.71 58.30 -13.69
C MET A 20 33.16 58.96 -15.01
N SER A 21 32.38 58.88 -16.07
CA SER A 21 32.58 59.75 -17.23
C SER A 21 31.24 60.18 -17.83
N LEU A 22 31.04 61.49 -17.76
CA LEU A 22 29.99 62.29 -18.39
C LEU A 22 30.27 62.43 -19.88
N PHE A 23 29.33 62.13 -20.74
CA PHE A 23 29.21 62.82 -22.06
C PHE A 23 27.75 63.07 -22.45
N ARG A 24 27.56 64.27 -22.93
CA ARG A 24 26.34 64.99 -23.23
C ARG A 24 25.71 64.60 -24.57
N SER A 25 24.40 64.71 -24.60
CA SER A 25 23.56 65.21 -25.69
C SER A 25 23.48 64.41 -26.99
N ALA A 26 22.27 63.89 -27.25
CA ALA A 26 21.52 64.23 -28.51
C ALA A 26 20.07 63.74 -28.39
N LEU A 27 19.17 64.69 -28.50
CA LEU A 27 17.73 64.53 -28.53
C LEU A 27 17.32 63.99 -29.94
N VAL A 28 16.81 62.77 -30.01
CA VAL A 28 16.10 62.30 -31.20
C VAL A 28 14.75 61.77 -30.74
N LEU A 29 13.70 62.53 -31.01
CA LEU A 29 12.31 62.07 -30.90
C LEU A 29 12.06 61.00 -31.97
N SER A 30 11.98 59.76 -31.56
CA SER A 30 11.39 58.67 -32.35
C SER A 30 10.13 58.22 -31.64
N VAL A 31 9.00 58.56 -32.23
CA VAL A 31 7.68 58.04 -31.84
C VAL A 31 7.67 56.56 -32.15
N LEU A 32 7.88 55.71 -31.15
CA LEU A 32 7.77 54.29 -31.26
C LEU A 32 6.34 53.89 -30.81
N ALA A 33 5.48 53.58 -31.78
CA ALA A 33 4.16 53.02 -31.52
C ALA A 33 4.30 51.72 -30.78
N LEU A 34 3.91 51.70 -29.52
CA LEU A 34 3.79 50.48 -28.69
C LEU A 34 2.55 49.70 -29.21
N PHE A 35 2.80 48.73 -30.07
CA PHE A 35 1.86 47.62 -30.24
C PHE A 35 1.90 46.77 -28.95
N VAL A 36 0.97 47.02 -28.04
CA VAL A 36 0.67 46.07 -26.95
C VAL A 36 -0.03 44.90 -27.59
N SER A 37 0.72 43.91 -27.99
CA SER A 37 0.19 42.59 -28.30
C SER A 37 -0.25 41.94 -26.97
N CYS A 38 -1.54 41.96 -26.71
CA CYS A 38 -2.11 41.08 -25.69
C CYS A 38 -1.92 39.65 -26.16
N ALA A 39 -0.83 39.01 -25.72
CA ALA A 39 -0.75 37.58 -25.76
C ALA A 39 -1.79 37.05 -24.77
N GLU A 40 -2.91 36.54 -25.29
CA GLU A 40 -3.81 35.72 -24.48
C GLU A 40 -2.99 34.52 -23.98
N ILE A 41 -2.73 34.49 -22.67
CA ILE A 41 -2.20 33.32 -22.00
C ILE A 41 -3.34 32.30 -22.03
N GLU A 42 -3.30 31.38 -22.99
CA GLU A 42 -4.16 30.20 -22.99
C GLU A 42 -3.82 29.41 -21.72
N THR A 43 -4.66 29.53 -20.70
CA THR A 43 -4.62 28.63 -19.55
C THR A 43 -4.89 27.23 -20.07
N PRO A 44 -4.00 26.24 -19.80
CA PRO A 44 -4.26 24.88 -20.21
C PRO A 44 -5.61 24.43 -19.63
N PRO A 45 -6.41 23.66 -20.37
CA PRO A 45 -7.71 23.20 -19.89
C PRO A 45 -7.52 22.49 -18.55
N THR A 46 -8.09 23.05 -17.49
CA THR A 46 -8.15 22.42 -16.18
C THR A 46 -9.05 21.20 -16.33
N THR A 47 -8.47 20.05 -16.63
CA THR A 47 -9.20 18.78 -16.58
C THR A 47 -9.57 18.53 -15.13
N ASN A 48 -10.80 18.82 -14.76
CA ASN A 48 -11.42 18.45 -13.48
C ASN A 48 -11.70 16.93 -13.42
N ALA A 49 -10.82 16.11 -13.99
CA ALA A 49 -10.85 14.69 -13.75
C ALA A 49 -10.49 14.46 -12.28
N PRO A 50 -11.33 13.75 -11.50
CA PRO A 50 -10.99 13.41 -10.14
C PRO A 50 -9.64 12.69 -10.16
N ALA A 51 -8.72 13.08 -9.27
CA ALA A 51 -7.44 12.41 -9.15
C ALA A 51 -7.68 10.90 -8.97
N PRO A 52 -6.96 10.03 -9.68
CA PRO A 52 -7.15 8.60 -9.55
C PRO A 52 -7.02 8.22 -8.08
N THR A 53 -8.02 7.53 -7.54
CA THR A 53 -7.99 7.03 -6.17
C THR A 53 -6.73 6.17 -6.03
N PRO A 54 -5.85 6.44 -5.05
CA PRO A 54 -4.65 5.66 -4.88
C PRO A 54 -5.00 4.18 -4.74
N MET A 55 -4.38 3.34 -5.55
CA MET A 55 -4.56 1.89 -5.44
C MET A 55 -4.12 1.46 -4.03
N PRO A 56 -4.90 0.59 -3.35
CA PRO A 56 -4.55 0.14 -2.00
C PRO A 56 -3.31 -0.77 -1.98
N TYR A 57 -2.70 -1.00 -3.13
CA TYR A 57 -1.52 -1.83 -3.29
C TYR A 57 -0.66 -1.39 -4.47
N ALA A 58 0.62 -1.80 -4.46
CA ALA A 58 1.55 -1.73 -5.57
C ALA A 58 2.12 -3.13 -5.86
N TRP A 59 2.36 -3.45 -7.14
CA TRP A 59 3.01 -4.67 -7.58
C TRP A 59 3.93 -4.40 -8.78
N ASN A 60 5.17 -4.84 -8.67
CA ASN A 60 6.20 -4.76 -9.72
C ASN A 60 7.08 -6.02 -9.76
N GLY A 61 6.50 -7.17 -9.37
CA GLY A 61 7.24 -8.43 -9.24
C GLY A 61 7.30 -9.29 -10.49
N ASP A 62 6.65 -8.90 -11.59
CA ASP A 62 6.64 -9.71 -12.81
C ASP A 62 8.03 -9.77 -13.43
N GLY A 63 8.51 -11.01 -13.69
CA GLY A 63 9.86 -11.24 -14.19
C GLY A 63 10.99 -11.03 -13.18
N VAL A 64 10.74 -10.54 -11.98
CA VAL A 64 11.78 -10.40 -10.94
C VAL A 64 12.15 -11.78 -10.39
N PRO A 65 13.44 -12.18 -10.44
CA PRO A 65 13.88 -13.46 -9.89
C PRO A 65 14.03 -13.42 -8.37
N GLY A 66 13.99 -14.59 -7.75
CA GLY A 66 14.27 -14.76 -6.33
C GLY A 66 13.19 -15.52 -5.57
N ALA A 67 13.54 -16.06 -4.41
CA ALA A 67 12.62 -16.80 -3.56
C ALA A 67 11.56 -15.87 -2.98
N ALA A 68 10.29 -16.31 -3.05
CA ALA A 68 9.17 -15.61 -2.47
C ALA A 68 9.23 -15.58 -0.93
N LYS A 69 8.87 -14.46 -0.33
CA LYS A 69 8.64 -14.29 1.11
C LYS A 69 7.59 -13.22 1.34
N ILE A 70 6.71 -13.43 2.31
CA ILE A 70 5.70 -12.45 2.72
C ILE A 70 6.02 -11.98 4.13
N VAL A 71 5.93 -10.66 4.36
CA VAL A 71 6.07 -10.04 5.69
C VAL A 71 4.83 -9.22 5.96
N VAL A 72 4.20 -9.44 7.11
CA VAL A 72 3.01 -8.70 7.56
C VAL A 72 3.35 -7.92 8.81
N HIS A 73 3.01 -6.65 8.85
CA HIS A 73 3.12 -5.77 10.01
C HIS A 73 1.72 -5.49 10.55
N ILE A 74 1.40 -6.04 11.73
CA ILE A 74 0.07 -5.95 12.32
C ILE A 74 -0.28 -4.51 12.69
N GLN A 75 0.62 -3.77 13.32
CA GLN A 75 0.36 -2.39 13.74
C GLN A 75 0.18 -1.44 12.56
N GLU A 76 0.94 -1.65 11.49
CA GLU A 76 0.86 -0.85 10.27
C GLU A 76 -0.34 -1.23 9.39
N GLN A 77 -0.95 -2.39 9.62
CA GLN A 77 -1.94 -3.01 8.74
C GLN A 77 -1.44 -3.07 7.28
N ARG A 78 -0.19 -3.56 7.09
CA ARG A 78 0.47 -3.66 5.79
C ARG A 78 1.12 -5.03 5.61
N ALA A 79 1.17 -5.46 4.36
CA ALA A 79 1.92 -6.64 3.94
C ALA A 79 2.85 -6.31 2.79
N TYR A 80 4.03 -6.94 2.80
CA TYR A 80 5.08 -6.80 1.80
C TYR A 80 5.41 -8.16 1.19
N PHE A 81 5.48 -8.20 -0.13
CA PHE A 81 5.94 -9.38 -0.88
C PHE A 81 7.36 -9.16 -1.37
N PHE A 82 8.22 -10.12 -1.07
CA PHE A 82 9.63 -10.10 -1.48
C PHE A 82 9.89 -11.18 -2.52
N LYS A 83 10.78 -10.88 -3.48
CA LYS A 83 11.51 -11.87 -4.29
C LYS A 83 13.01 -11.72 -3.97
N GLY A 84 13.58 -12.70 -3.29
CA GLY A 84 14.92 -12.59 -2.71
C GLY A 84 14.99 -11.48 -1.65
N LYS A 85 15.80 -10.44 -1.93
CA LYS A 85 15.97 -9.26 -1.05
C LYS A 85 15.13 -8.04 -1.48
N VAL A 86 14.46 -8.12 -2.63
CA VAL A 86 13.73 -7.00 -3.22
C VAL A 86 12.27 -7.05 -2.80
N ILE A 87 11.72 -5.91 -2.35
CA ILE A 87 10.28 -5.73 -2.17
C ILE A 87 9.67 -5.53 -3.56
N VAL A 88 8.77 -6.40 -3.95
CA VAL A 88 8.09 -6.38 -5.25
C VAL A 88 6.59 -6.16 -5.14
N GLY A 89 6.05 -6.25 -3.93
CA GLY A 89 4.64 -5.98 -3.65
C GLY A 89 4.45 -5.35 -2.29
N GLU A 90 3.51 -4.42 -2.21
CA GLU A 90 3.09 -3.77 -0.98
C GLU A 90 1.58 -3.57 -1.02
N THR A 91 0.91 -3.79 0.12
CA THR A 91 -0.54 -3.65 0.21
C THR A 91 -0.99 -3.34 1.62
N THR A 92 -2.13 -2.63 1.74
CA THR A 92 -2.87 -2.60 2.99
C THR A 92 -3.46 -3.97 3.29
N VAL A 93 -3.66 -4.28 4.56
CA VAL A 93 -4.33 -5.51 5.00
C VAL A 93 -5.30 -5.21 6.15
N SER A 94 -6.16 -6.18 6.48
CA SER A 94 -6.90 -6.16 7.74
C SER A 94 -6.68 -7.48 8.48
N THR A 95 -5.97 -7.38 9.60
CA THR A 95 -5.61 -8.51 10.47
C THR A 95 -6.72 -8.81 11.49
N GLY A 96 -6.47 -9.76 12.40
CA GLY A 96 -7.42 -10.15 13.43
C GLY A 96 -7.73 -9.04 14.43
N LYS A 97 -9.02 -8.81 14.69
CA LYS A 97 -9.52 -7.84 15.69
C LYS A 97 -9.20 -8.30 17.13
N PRO A 98 -9.30 -7.42 18.14
CA PRO A 98 -9.16 -7.80 19.54
C PRO A 98 -10.01 -9.04 19.90
N GLY A 99 -9.42 -10.01 20.60
CA GLY A 99 -10.02 -11.31 20.90
C GLY A 99 -9.89 -12.36 19.79
N PHE A 100 -9.45 -11.99 18.60
CA PHE A 100 -9.19 -12.85 17.45
C PHE A 100 -7.87 -12.49 16.76
N SER A 101 -6.86 -12.12 17.53
CA SER A 101 -5.59 -11.62 16.99
C SER A 101 -4.94 -12.58 15.99
N THR A 102 -4.38 -12.04 14.94
CA THR A 102 -3.45 -12.76 14.08
C THR A 102 -2.15 -12.97 14.88
N PRO A 103 -1.70 -14.22 15.13
CA PRO A 103 -0.55 -14.44 15.98
C PRO A 103 0.75 -14.03 15.28
N PRO A 104 1.60 -13.21 15.90
CA PRO A 104 2.96 -12.96 15.42
C PRO A 104 3.78 -14.25 15.36
N GLY A 105 4.74 -14.31 14.44
CA GLY A 105 5.62 -15.46 14.31
C GLY A 105 6.16 -15.68 12.91
N GLN A 106 6.88 -16.77 12.75
CA GLN A 106 7.43 -17.21 11.47
C GLN A 106 6.73 -18.50 11.04
N TYR A 107 6.15 -18.44 9.88
CA TYR A 107 5.31 -19.51 9.31
C TYR A 107 5.75 -19.80 7.87
N ARG A 108 5.05 -20.76 7.25
CA ARG A 108 5.16 -21.05 5.82
C ARG A 108 3.78 -21.29 5.25
N VAL A 109 3.60 -21.00 3.97
CA VAL A 109 2.40 -21.41 3.23
C VAL A 109 2.37 -22.94 3.24
N VAL A 110 1.34 -23.51 3.91
CA VAL A 110 1.18 -24.97 4.08
C VAL A 110 0.08 -25.56 3.21
N TRP A 111 -0.85 -24.71 2.78
CA TRP A 111 -1.94 -25.10 1.90
C TRP A 111 -2.47 -23.88 1.14
N LYS A 112 -3.04 -24.11 -0.06
CA LYS A 112 -3.60 -23.07 -0.93
C LYS A 112 -4.95 -23.54 -1.44
N ASP A 113 -5.93 -22.63 -1.41
CA ASP A 113 -7.26 -22.90 -1.96
C ASP A 113 -7.78 -21.61 -2.64
N LYS A 114 -8.09 -21.74 -3.94
CA LYS A 114 -8.51 -20.60 -4.75
C LYS A 114 -9.90 -20.09 -4.38
N ASP A 115 -10.80 -21.00 -4.04
CA ASP A 115 -12.23 -20.71 -3.84
C ASP A 115 -12.73 -21.14 -2.45
N HIS A 116 -11.87 -21.00 -1.45
CA HIS A 116 -12.16 -21.45 -0.09
C HIS A 116 -13.41 -20.80 0.51
N ILE A 117 -14.20 -21.61 1.19
CA ILE A 117 -15.33 -21.18 2.01
C ILE A 117 -15.05 -21.59 3.46
N SER A 118 -15.15 -20.66 4.37
CA SER A 118 -14.93 -20.92 5.80
C SER A 118 -15.95 -21.94 6.33
N THR A 119 -15.46 -22.92 7.07
CA THR A 119 -16.32 -23.89 7.78
C THR A 119 -16.70 -23.44 9.19
N ARG A 120 -16.13 -22.31 9.67
CA ARG A 120 -16.33 -21.83 11.03
C ARG A 120 -16.98 -20.45 11.13
N PHE A 121 -16.55 -19.50 10.31
CA PHE A 121 -17.03 -18.12 10.35
C PHE A 121 -17.86 -17.81 9.12
N GLY A 122 -19.01 -17.18 9.32
CA GLY A 122 -19.96 -16.88 8.26
C GLY A 122 -21.23 -16.27 8.82
N ASP A 123 -22.34 -16.57 8.18
CA ASP A 123 -23.66 -16.10 8.57
C ASP A 123 -24.62 -17.29 8.69
N TYR A 124 -25.74 -17.13 9.41
CA TYR A 124 -26.88 -17.97 9.28
C TYR A 124 -27.91 -17.31 8.36
N VAL A 125 -28.33 -18.02 7.32
CA VAL A 125 -29.27 -17.51 6.31
C VAL A 125 -30.53 -18.41 6.26
N ASP A 126 -31.67 -17.84 5.85
CA ASP A 126 -32.89 -18.58 5.59
C ASP A 126 -32.86 -19.31 4.23
N ASP A 127 -33.90 -20.02 3.88
CA ASP A 127 -33.99 -20.77 2.60
C ASP A 127 -34.06 -19.84 1.37
N PHE A 128 -34.29 -18.55 1.56
CA PHE A 128 -34.29 -17.54 0.51
C PHE A 128 -32.94 -16.82 0.40
N GLY A 129 -31.94 -17.13 1.28
CA GLY A 129 -30.64 -16.50 1.31
C GLY A 129 -30.60 -15.19 2.12
N ASN A 130 -31.68 -14.84 2.84
CA ASN A 130 -31.65 -13.66 3.70
C ASN A 130 -30.88 -13.96 4.98
N VAL A 131 -30.02 -13.01 5.40
CA VAL A 131 -29.20 -13.12 6.62
C VAL A 131 -30.11 -13.05 7.85
N VAL A 132 -30.17 -14.14 8.61
CA VAL A 132 -30.90 -14.26 9.89
C VAL A 132 -30.03 -13.85 11.06
N LYS A 133 -28.72 -14.22 11.01
CA LYS A 133 -27.73 -13.84 12.01
C LYS A 133 -26.36 -13.75 11.32
N SER A 134 -25.73 -12.58 11.36
CA SER A 134 -24.46 -12.34 10.70
C SER A 134 -23.24 -12.51 11.63
N ASN A 135 -22.07 -12.71 11.00
CA ASN A 135 -20.76 -12.69 11.66
C ASN A 135 -20.66 -13.70 12.82
N ILE A 136 -21.12 -14.92 12.59
CA ILE A 136 -21.19 -15.99 13.60
C ILE A 136 -19.90 -16.85 13.63
N ASP A 137 -19.64 -17.43 14.80
CA ASP A 137 -18.74 -18.56 14.99
C ASP A 137 -19.60 -19.83 15.15
N SER A 138 -19.66 -20.67 14.11
CA SER A 138 -20.51 -21.87 14.08
C SER A 138 -20.24 -22.87 15.22
N ALA A 139 -19.04 -22.78 15.84
CA ALA A 139 -18.69 -23.59 17.01
C ALA A 139 -19.27 -23.04 18.33
N LYS A 140 -19.75 -21.80 18.36
CA LYS A 140 -20.21 -21.12 19.58
C LYS A 140 -21.62 -20.57 19.48
N ASP A 141 -22.00 -20.10 18.31
CA ASP A 141 -23.31 -19.48 18.08
C ASP A 141 -24.38 -20.52 17.73
N PRO A 142 -25.45 -20.64 18.52
CA PRO A 142 -26.50 -21.56 18.21
C PRO A 142 -27.20 -21.15 16.91
N ARG A 143 -27.54 -22.15 16.10
CA ARG A 143 -28.25 -21.97 14.83
C ARG A 143 -29.71 -21.60 15.07
N PRO A 144 -30.18 -20.45 14.54
CA PRO A 144 -31.60 -20.09 14.58
C PRO A 144 -32.48 -21.15 13.84
N LYS A 145 -33.71 -21.36 14.34
CA LYS A 145 -34.63 -22.27 13.67
C LYS A 145 -35.00 -21.77 12.26
N GLY A 146 -35.00 -22.65 11.29
CA GLY A 146 -35.31 -22.29 9.90
C GLY A 146 -34.16 -21.58 9.19
N SER A 147 -32.95 -21.75 9.68
CA SER A 147 -31.74 -21.20 8.99
C SER A 147 -30.70 -22.29 8.74
N HIS A 148 -29.76 -22.03 7.83
CA HIS A 148 -28.60 -22.85 7.57
C HIS A 148 -27.34 -22.00 7.58
N TYR A 149 -26.18 -22.65 7.71
CA TYR A 149 -24.89 -21.97 7.74
C TYR A 149 -24.46 -21.61 6.31
N ASP A 150 -24.06 -20.34 6.12
CA ASP A 150 -23.40 -19.84 4.92
C ASP A 150 -22.01 -19.33 5.31
N GLY A 151 -20.97 -20.05 4.86
CA GLY A 151 -19.59 -19.79 5.21
C GLY A 151 -19.03 -18.56 4.49
N ALA A 152 -18.24 -17.78 5.20
CA ALA A 152 -17.56 -16.63 4.62
C ALA A 152 -16.64 -17.05 3.46
N ARG A 153 -16.78 -16.40 2.30
CA ARG A 153 -15.92 -16.64 1.15
C ARG A 153 -14.52 -16.10 1.40
N MET A 154 -13.52 -16.91 1.10
CA MET A 154 -12.09 -16.59 1.29
C MET A 154 -11.31 -16.89 -0.01
N PRO A 155 -11.57 -16.17 -1.11
CA PRO A 155 -10.89 -16.43 -2.37
C PRO A 155 -9.38 -16.22 -2.25
N PHE A 156 -8.62 -17.01 -3.01
CA PHE A 156 -7.15 -16.96 -3.05
C PHE A 156 -6.50 -17.19 -1.68
N ALA A 157 -7.02 -18.14 -0.91
CA ALA A 157 -6.54 -18.42 0.44
C ALA A 157 -5.15 -19.08 0.45
N LEU A 158 -4.22 -18.46 1.18
CA LEU A 158 -2.89 -18.94 1.51
C LEU A 158 -2.86 -19.29 3.01
N PHE A 159 -3.02 -20.55 3.35
CA PHE A 159 -2.97 -21.00 4.73
C PHE A 159 -1.54 -21.11 5.22
N PHE A 160 -1.24 -20.55 6.39
CA PHE A 160 0.11 -20.54 6.95
C PHE A 160 0.20 -21.07 8.38
N ARG A 161 -0.94 -21.21 9.09
CA ARG A 161 -1.00 -21.77 10.45
C ARG A 161 -2.42 -22.26 10.76
N GLY A 162 -2.64 -23.57 10.86
CA GLY A 162 -3.98 -24.09 11.16
C GLY A 162 -5.06 -23.46 10.29
N GLY A 163 -6.07 -22.85 10.90
CA GLY A 163 -7.13 -22.11 10.18
C GLY A 163 -6.80 -20.68 9.78
N TYR A 164 -5.58 -20.18 10.02
CA TYR A 164 -5.16 -18.84 9.65
C TYR A 164 -4.68 -18.80 8.20
N ALA A 165 -5.26 -17.89 7.42
CA ALA A 165 -4.92 -17.68 6.02
C ALA A 165 -4.80 -16.18 5.67
N MET A 166 -4.06 -15.87 4.62
CA MET A 166 -4.25 -14.66 3.84
C MET A 166 -5.24 -14.94 2.73
N HIS A 167 -6.21 -14.07 2.51
CA HIS A 167 -7.22 -14.26 1.46
C HIS A 167 -7.82 -12.92 1.04
N GLN A 168 -8.47 -12.86 -0.12
CA GLN A 168 -9.23 -11.69 -0.53
C GLN A 168 -10.37 -11.41 0.44
N GLY A 169 -10.58 -10.12 0.75
CA GLY A 169 -11.71 -9.69 1.55
C GLY A 169 -11.78 -8.18 1.70
N TYR A 170 -12.80 -7.70 2.40
CA TYR A 170 -12.94 -6.30 2.73
C TYR A 170 -11.84 -5.87 3.71
N VAL A 171 -11.10 -4.81 3.36
CA VAL A 171 -9.94 -4.30 4.10
C VAL A 171 -10.25 -2.88 4.60
N PRO A 172 -10.84 -2.72 5.78
CA PRO A 172 -10.94 -1.42 6.45
C PRO A 172 -9.56 -1.00 6.99
N PRO A 173 -9.34 0.28 7.33
CA PRO A 173 -8.06 0.79 7.84
C PRO A 173 -7.75 0.36 9.28
N TYR A 174 -8.28 -0.77 9.72
CA TYR A 174 -8.09 -1.34 11.07
C TYR A 174 -8.23 -2.87 11.05
N ALA A 175 -7.80 -3.52 12.12
CA ALA A 175 -7.94 -4.96 12.33
C ALA A 175 -9.42 -5.33 12.53
N ALA A 176 -9.99 -6.16 11.63
CA ALA A 176 -11.43 -6.48 11.62
C ALA A 176 -11.77 -7.97 11.39
N SER A 177 -10.75 -8.83 11.17
CA SER A 177 -10.98 -10.24 10.89
C SER A 177 -11.13 -11.09 12.16
N HIS A 178 -11.42 -12.37 12.00
CA HIS A 178 -11.37 -13.38 13.05
C HIS A 178 -10.00 -14.11 13.08
N GLY A 179 -8.93 -13.40 12.74
CA GLY A 179 -7.56 -13.89 12.80
C GLY A 179 -6.88 -14.06 11.44
N CYS A 180 -7.61 -14.24 10.36
CA CYS A 180 -7.06 -14.23 9.02
C CYS A 180 -6.55 -12.84 8.62
N ILE A 181 -5.76 -12.77 7.56
CA ILE A 181 -5.23 -11.53 6.99
C ILE A 181 -5.98 -11.28 5.70
N ARG A 182 -6.85 -10.27 5.69
CA ARG A 182 -7.60 -9.89 4.50
C ARG A 182 -6.74 -9.03 3.60
N LEU A 183 -6.74 -9.34 2.31
CA LEU A 183 -6.06 -8.63 1.24
C LEU A 183 -7.08 -7.96 0.31
N PRO A 184 -6.79 -6.79 -0.25
CA PRO A 184 -7.62 -6.19 -1.29
C PRO A 184 -7.79 -7.09 -2.50
N ASN A 185 -8.87 -6.85 -3.25
CA ASN A 185 -9.07 -7.48 -4.55
C ASN A 185 -7.88 -7.19 -5.49
N GLY A 186 -7.55 -8.13 -6.36
CA GLY A 186 -6.42 -8.07 -7.29
C GLY A 186 -5.11 -8.51 -6.64
N ILE A 187 -4.64 -7.85 -5.57
CA ILE A 187 -3.36 -8.23 -4.95
C ILE A 187 -3.43 -9.60 -4.25
N ALA A 188 -4.60 -10.02 -3.76
CA ALA A 188 -4.78 -11.36 -3.18
C ALA A 188 -4.48 -12.46 -4.21
N GLU A 189 -4.98 -12.31 -5.43
CA GLU A 189 -4.68 -13.23 -6.54
C GLU A 189 -3.20 -13.20 -6.92
N ILE A 190 -2.61 -12.01 -6.99
CA ILE A 190 -1.17 -11.86 -7.27
C ILE A 190 -0.32 -12.57 -6.21
N PHE A 191 -0.61 -12.38 -4.92
CA PHE A 191 0.09 -13.07 -3.84
C PHE A 191 -0.10 -14.57 -3.94
N PHE A 192 -1.33 -15.01 -4.19
CA PHE A 192 -1.65 -16.42 -4.37
C PHE A 192 -0.83 -17.07 -5.50
N ASN A 193 -0.77 -16.44 -6.66
CA ASN A 193 -0.05 -16.96 -7.82
C ASN A 193 1.47 -16.96 -7.63
N ASN A 194 2.02 -15.98 -6.90
CA ASN A 194 3.46 -15.81 -6.71
C ASN A 194 4.02 -16.47 -5.43
N ALA A 195 3.17 -16.95 -4.52
CA ALA A 195 3.59 -17.65 -3.29
C ALA A 195 3.36 -19.17 -3.43
N PRO A 196 4.36 -19.96 -3.86
CA PRO A 196 4.28 -21.42 -3.85
C PRO A 196 4.17 -21.97 -2.42
N MET A 197 3.79 -23.23 -2.30
CA MET A 197 3.85 -23.98 -1.04
C MET A 197 5.25 -23.87 -0.44
N GLY A 198 5.34 -23.70 0.88
CA GLY A 198 6.60 -23.50 1.59
C GLY A 198 7.09 -22.05 1.65
N THR A 199 6.46 -21.10 0.93
CA THR A 199 6.79 -19.66 1.01
C THR A 199 6.80 -19.19 2.45
N PRO A 200 7.90 -18.59 2.96
CA PRO A 200 7.95 -18.01 4.30
C PRO A 200 6.94 -16.87 4.47
N VAL A 201 6.23 -16.91 5.60
CA VAL A 201 5.29 -15.87 6.05
C VAL A 201 5.74 -15.41 7.44
N VAL A 202 6.15 -14.15 7.54
CA VAL A 202 6.59 -13.54 8.81
C VAL A 202 5.54 -12.53 9.24
N VAL A 203 4.92 -12.77 10.38
CA VAL A 203 3.95 -11.85 10.99
C VAL A 203 4.65 -11.15 12.15
N LYS A 204 4.68 -9.81 12.10
CA LYS A 204 5.29 -8.93 13.10
C LYS A 204 4.21 -8.09 13.78
N GLU A 205 4.49 -7.67 15.00
CA GLU A 205 3.70 -6.68 15.72
C GLU A 205 3.60 -5.35 14.96
#